data_5d9b1826880b9aef71a5d16974693806
#
_entry.id   5d9b1826880b9aef71a5d16974693806
#
_cell.length_a   1.000
_cell.length_b   1.000
_cell.length_c   1.000
_cell.angle_alpha   90.00
_cell.angle_beta   90.00
_cell.angle_gamma   90.00
#
_symmetry.space_group_name_H-M   'P 1'
#
loop_
_entity.id
_entity.type
_entity.pdbx_description
1 polymer ?
#
loop_
_entity_poly.entity_id
_entity_poly.type
_entity_poly.pdbx_seq_one_letter_code
_entity_poly.pdbx_strand_id
1 'polypeptide(L)'
;QFFGKTLVQTDDDGWNYEIYVKNGHTLDYLIHSGLVGNRWVKDQQAYIVRVGESVYKISWTEPTGTDVSLIVNFADKLFHGTIFFPRWVMNNPEKTVCFQNDHIPLMNQYRDAGPAYPTEVIDEFATITFVRDCGANNDSVIACAASELPADFPENLR
;
A
#
# COMPACT_ATOMS: atom_id res chain seq x y z
N GLN A 1 -12.19 1.50 -16.11
CA GLN A 1 -11.12 2.45 -15.82
C GLN A 1 -10.42 2.11 -14.52
N PHE A 2 -9.09 2.27 -14.50
CA PHE A 2 -8.26 1.92 -13.34
C PHE A 2 -8.24 3.01 -12.26
N PHE A 3 -8.13 4.27 -12.68
CA PHE A 3 -8.06 5.39 -11.76
C PHE A 3 -9.38 5.61 -11.04
N GLY A 4 -9.30 5.92 -9.76
CA GLY A 4 -10.47 6.11 -8.91
C GLY A 4 -10.96 4.84 -8.22
N LYS A 5 -10.34 3.69 -8.48
CA LYS A 5 -10.73 2.44 -7.83
C LYS A 5 -9.95 2.22 -6.53
N THR A 6 -10.66 1.74 -5.53
CA THR A 6 -10.03 1.17 -4.35
C THR A 6 -10.08 -0.36 -4.44
N LEU A 7 -9.01 -0.98 -3.99
CA LEU A 7 -8.78 -2.42 -4.08
C LEU A 7 -8.39 -2.94 -2.71
N VAL A 8 -9.02 -4.03 -2.27
CA VAL A 8 -8.56 -4.77 -1.11
C VAL A 8 -7.95 -6.07 -1.59
N GLN A 9 -6.74 -6.36 -1.20
CA GLN A 9 -6.05 -7.60 -1.52
C GLN A 9 -5.70 -8.35 -0.24
N THR A 10 -5.77 -9.68 -0.33
CA THR A 10 -5.49 -10.58 0.77
C THR A 10 -4.40 -11.53 0.33
N ASP A 11 -3.30 -11.61 1.08
CA ASP A 11 -2.22 -12.54 0.82
C ASP A 11 -2.52 -13.95 1.39
N ASP A 12 -1.58 -14.89 1.19
CA ASP A 12 -1.74 -16.27 1.64
C ASP A 12 -1.81 -16.40 3.16
N ASP A 13 -1.30 -15.43 3.90
CA ASP A 13 -1.36 -15.39 5.36
C ASP A 13 -2.67 -14.78 5.86
N GLY A 14 -3.54 -14.34 4.97
CA GLY A 14 -4.82 -13.71 5.31
C GLY A 14 -4.70 -12.24 5.67
N TRP A 15 -3.55 -11.62 5.43
CA TRP A 15 -3.35 -10.20 5.69
C TRP A 15 -4.00 -9.36 4.62
N ASN A 16 -4.64 -8.27 5.03
CA ASN A 16 -5.39 -7.39 4.16
C ASN A 16 -4.72 -6.04 3.99
N TYR A 17 -4.69 -5.57 2.75
CA TYR A 17 -4.20 -4.25 2.38
C TYR A 17 -5.24 -3.59 1.50
N GLU A 18 -5.34 -2.28 1.59
CA GLU A 18 -6.19 -1.50 0.68
C GLU A 18 -5.35 -0.49 -0.06
N ILE A 19 -5.53 -0.40 -1.38
CA ILE A 19 -4.90 0.62 -2.22
C ILE A 19 -6.00 1.35 -2.98
N TYR A 20 -6.01 2.67 -2.83
CA TYR A 20 -6.84 3.55 -3.63
C TYR A 20 -5.98 4.24 -4.68
N VAL A 21 -6.23 3.96 -5.94
CA VAL A 21 -5.52 4.57 -7.06
C VAL A 21 -6.16 5.92 -7.35
N LYS A 22 -5.62 6.96 -6.75
CA LYS A 22 -6.24 8.28 -6.70
C LYS A 22 -6.31 8.93 -8.07
N ASN A 23 -5.23 8.82 -8.83
CA ASN A 23 -5.12 9.33 -10.22
C ASN A 23 -3.97 8.62 -10.93
N GLY A 24 -3.53 9.15 -12.07
CA GLY A 24 -2.51 8.50 -12.90
C GLY A 24 -1.10 8.46 -12.32
N HIS A 25 -0.83 9.12 -11.20
CA HIS A 25 0.51 9.22 -10.62
C HIS A 25 0.52 9.27 -9.09
N THR A 26 -0.62 9.03 -8.44
CA THR A 26 -0.74 9.14 -6.98
C THR A 26 -1.66 8.06 -6.45
N LEU A 27 -1.32 7.50 -5.29
CA LEU A 27 -2.18 6.56 -4.58
C LEU A 27 -2.19 6.86 -3.09
N ASP A 28 -3.25 6.40 -2.43
CA ASP A 28 -3.34 6.32 -0.97
C ASP A 28 -3.42 4.84 -0.60
N TYR A 29 -2.86 4.46 0.55
CA TYR A 29 -2.98 3.07 0.99
C TYR A 29 -3.15 2.95 2.49
N LEU A 30 -3.69 1.80 2.88
CA LEU A 30 -3.98 1.46 4.26
C LEU A 30 -3.65 -0.03 4.47
N ILE A 31 -2.90 -0.33 5.49
CA ILE A 31 -2.54 -1.70 5.84
C ILE A 31 -3.36 -2.14 7.04
N HIS A 32 -4.22 -3.14 6.83
CA HIS A 32 -5.12 -3.65 7.87
C HIS A 32 -4.40 -4.53 8.87
N SER A 33 -3.54 -5.40 8.37
CA SER A 33 -2.91 -6.42 9.20
C SER A 33 -1.56 -6.80 8.61
N GLY A 34 -0.76 -7.54 9.38
CA GLY A 34 0.58 -7.95 9.00
C GLY A 34 1.65 -7.18 9.72
N LEU A 35 2.87 -7.24 9.19
CA LEU A 35 4.07 -6.68 9.82
C LEU A 35 3.93 -5.21 10.19
N VAL A 36 3.26 -4.42 9.34
CA VAL A 36 3.07 -2.98 9.52
C VAL A 36 1.58 -2.60 9.53
N GLY A 37 0.74 -3.45 10.10
CA GLY A 37 -0.68 -3.16 10.25
C GLY A 37 -0.93 -1.83 10.95
N ASN A 38 -1.96 -1.11 10.54
CA ASN A 38 -2.35 0.25 10.95
C ASN A 38 -1.51 1.39 10.33
N ARG A 39 -0.50 1.06 9.51
CA ARG A 39 0.18 2.09 8.73
C ARG A 39 -0.75 2.58 7.62
N TRP A 40 -0.80 3.88 7.41
CA TRP A 40 -1.54 4.44 6.28
C TRP A 40 -0.85 5.68 5.71
N VAL A 41 -1.04 5.88 4.42
CA VAL A 41 -0.30 6.87 3.64
C VAL A 41 -1.24 7.52 2.63
N LYS A 42 -1.13 8.83 2.48
CA LYS A 42 -1.87 9.58 1.46
C LYS A 42 -0.90 10.25 0.49
N ASP A 43 -1.36 10.44 -0.73
CA ASP A 43 -0.65 11.18 -1.78
C ASP A 43 0.74 10.60 -2.06
N GLN A 44 0.84 9.27 -2.04
CA GLN A 44 2.07 8.58 -2.42
C GLN A 44 2.30 8.74 -3.92
N GLN A 45 3.39 9.38 -4.29
CA GLN A 45 3.82 9.47 -5.68
C GLN A 45 4.12 8.07 -6.19
N ALA A 46 3.57 7.72 -7.34
CA ALA A 46 3.72 6.39 -7.91
C ALA A 46 3.88 6.44 -9.42
N TYR A 47 4.51 5.41 -9.95
CA TYR A 47 4.68 5.18 -11.38
C TYR A 47 3.68 4.09 -11.77
N ILE A 48 2.67 4.47 -12.55
CA ILE A 48 1.55 3.61 -12.92
C ILE A 48 1.53 3.44 -14.42
N VAL A 49 1.58 2.17 -14.89
CA VAL A 49 1.59 1.87 -16.31
C VAL A 49 0.70 0.65 -16.58
N ARG A 50 -0.02 0.69 -17.68
CA ARG A 50 -0.77 -0.46 -18.18
C ARG A 50 0.20 -1.36 -18.94
N VAL A 51 0.26 -2.62 -18.57
CA VAL A 51 1.17 -3.61 -19.21
C VAL A 51 0.42 -4.74 -19.91
N GLY A 52 -0.89 -4.78 -19.81
CA GLY A 52 -1.77 -5.73 -20.47
C GLY A 52 -3.19 -5.22 -20.46
N GLU A 53 -4.14 -5.97 -21.02
CA GLU A 53 -5.51 -5.50 -21.18
C GLU A 53 -6.16 -5.11 -19.84
N SER A 54 -6.00 -5.92 -18.82
CA SER A 54 -6.53 -5.64 -17.47
C SER A 54 -5.40 -5.65 -16.44
N VAL A 55 -4.17 -5.37 -16.86
CA VAL A 55 -2.99 -5.54 -16.02
C VAL A 55 -2.24 -4.23 -15.93
N TYR A 56 -1.98 -3.82 -14.70
CA TYR A 56 -1.27 -2.57 -14.38
C TYR A 56 -0.09 -2.87 -13.48
N LYS A 57 0.99 -2.09 -13.67
CA LYS A 57 2.15 -2.11 -12.80
C LYS A 57 2.20 -0.79 -12.05
N ILE A 58 2.39 -0.85 -10.73
CA ILE A 58 2.49 0.31 -9.85
C ILE A 58 3.78 0.19 -9.06
N SER A 59 4.60 1.24 -9.09
CA SER A 59 5.87 1.24 -8.35
C SER A 59 6.07 2.57 -7.64
N TRP A 60 6.66 2.53 -6.44
CA TRP A 60 6.97 3.76 -5.70
C TRP A 60 8.10 3.53 -4.70
N THR A 61 8.65 4.65 -4.22
CA THR A 61 9.61 4.67 -3.12
C THR A 61 9.04 5.48 -1.97
N GLU A 62 9.40 5.12 -0.75
CA GLU A 62 8.87 5.74 0.47
C GLU A 62 9.98 6.47 1.24
N PRO A 63 9.60 7.46 2.08
CA PRO A 63 10.57 8.15 2.94
C PRO A 63 11.35 7.21 3.87
N THR A 64 10.77 6.05 4.20
CA THR A 64 11.41 5.01 5.00
C THR A 64 12.60 4.35 4.30
N GLY A 65 12.72 4.51 2.98
CA GLY A 65 13.67 3.77 2.15
C GLY A 65 13.10 2.47 1.61
N THR A 66 11.83 2.19 1.89
CA THR A 66 11.14 1.02 1.33
C THR A 66 10.75 1.29 -0.11
N ASP A 67 10.97 0.32 -0.98
CA ASP A 67 10.59 0.37 -2.38
C ASP A 67 9.58 -0.73 -2.68
N VAL A 68 8.56 -0.40 -3.49
CA VAL A 68 7.44 -1.29 -3.76
C VAL A 68 7.20 -1.36 -5.26
N SER A 69 6.92 -2.55 -5.76
CA SER A 69 6.46 -2.76 -7.12
C SER A 69 5.33 -3.78 -7.13
N LEU A 70 4.19 -3.40 -7.71
CA LEU A 70 2.98 -4.21 -7.70
C LEU A 70 2.52 -4.49 -9.12
N ILE A 71 1.96 -5.68 -9.32
CA ILE A 71 1.19 -6.05 -10.51
C ILE A 71 -0.26 -6.25 -10.07
N VAL A 72 -1.19 -5.62 -10.76
CA VAL A 72 -2.63 -5.72 -10.50
C VAL A 72 -3.31 -6.25 -11.75
N ASN A 73 -3.86 -7.45 -11.69
CA ASN A 73 -4.59 -8.08 -12.77
C ASN A 73 -6.07 -8.21 -12.39
N PHE A 74 -6.89 -7.31 -12.92
CA PHE A 74 -8.32 -7.27 -12.59
C PHE A 74 -9.11 -8.44 -13.15
N ALA A 75 -8.72 -8.93 -14.35
CA ALA A 75 -9.45 -10.00 -15.01
C ALA A 75 -9.39 -11.29 -14.18
N ASP A 76 -8.23 -11.59 -13.63
CA ASP A 76 -8.00 -12.81 -12.86
C ASP A 76 -8.08 -12.59 -11.35
N LYS A 77 -8.38 -11.38 -10.92
CA LYS A 77 -8.40 -11.00 -9.49
C LYS A 77 -7.07 -11.32 -8.80
N LEU A 78 -5.99 -11.17 -9.53
CA LEU A 78 -4.66 -11.54 -9.10
C LEU A 78 -3.82 -10.29 -8.85
N PHE A 79 -3.08 -10.34 -7.77
CA PHE A 79 -2.18 -9.29 -7.34
C PHE A 79 -0.82 -9.91 -7.06
N HIS A 80 0.26 -9.26 -7.47
CA HIS A 80 1.60 -9.68 -7.10
C HIS A 80 2.37 -8.46 -6.61
N GLY A 81 3.01 -8.58 -5.46
CA GLY A 81 3.78 -7.49 -4.87
C GLY A 81 5.20 -7.90 -4.58
N THR A 82 6.13 -6.99 -4.86
CA THR A 82 7.53 -7.10 -4.45
C THR A 82 7.86 -5.87 -3.61
N ILE A 83 8.27 -6.09 -2.36
CA ILE A 83 8.61 -5.03 -1.43
C ILE A 83 10.06 -5.22 -1.00
N PHE A 84 10.85 -4.17 -1.14
CA PHE A 84 12.24 -4.14 -0.71
C PHE A 84 12.32 -3.32 0.58
N PHE A 85 12.37 -4.03 1.72
CA PHE A 85 12.46 -3.37 3.03
C PHE A 85 13.91 -3.12 3.40
N PRO A 86 14.27 -1.89 3.78
CA PRO A 86 15.59 -1.67 4.39
C PRO A 86 15.68 -2.39 5.73
N ARG A 87 16.88 -2.79 6.12
CA ARG A 87 17.08 -3.60 7.33
C ARG A 87 16.50 -2.95 8.58
N TRP A 88 16.58 -1.64 8.69
CA TRP A 88 16.07 -0.95 9.87
C TRP A 88 14.55 -1.14 10.07
N VAL A 89 13.80 -1.25 8.96
CA VAL A 89 12.36 -1.51 9.04
C VAL A 89 12.10 -2.92 9.55
N MET A 90 12.87 -3.90 9.09
CA MET A 90 12.73 -5.28 9.57
C MET A 90 13.11 -5.42 11.04
N ASN A 91 14.09 -4.64 11.49
CA ASN A 91 14.50 -4.63 12.90
C ASN A 91 13.48 -3.93 13.80
N ASN A 92 12.78 -2.93 13.28
CA ASN A 92 11.85 -2.09 14.04
C ASN A 92 10.63 -1.71 13.20
N PRO A 93 9.81 -2.68 12.76
CA PRO A 93 8.67 -2.39 11.89
C PRO A 93 7.64 -1.46 12.54
N GLU A 94 7.52 -1.51 13.86
CA GLU A 94 6.59 -0.67 14.62
C GLU A 94 6.86 0.83 14.47
N LYS A 95 8.09 1.20 14.12
CA LYS A 95 8.45 2.61 13.89
C LYS A 95 7.83 3.18 12.63
N THR A 96 7.34 2.33 11.73
CA THR A 96 6.66 2.76 10.50
C THR A 96 5.15 2.82 10.64
N VAL A 97 4.61 2.36 11.77
CA VAL A 97 3.16 2.26 11.99
C VAL A 97 2.63 3.60 12.49
N CYS A 98 2.20 4.41 11.54
CA CYS A 98 1.69 5.76 11.78
C CYS A 98 0.97 6.26 10.53
N PHE A 99 0.37 7.44 10.62
CA PHE A 99 0.04 8.19 9.42
C PHE A 99 1.32 8.83 8.88
N GLN A 100 1.88 8.26 7.82
CA GLN A 100 3.20 8.67 7.32
C GLN A 100 3.29 10.17 7.04
N ASN A 101 2.22 10.76 6.51
CA ASN A 101 2.24 12.17 6.08
C ASN A 101 2.54 13.14 7.22
N ASP A 102 2.20 12.77 8.47
CA ASP A 102 2.49 13.60 9.64
C ASP A 102 3.92 13.37 10.18
N HIS A 103 4.65 12.39 9.64
CA HIS A 103 5.93 11.94 10.19
C HIS A 103 7.03 11.77 9.14
N ILE A 104 6.92 12.45 7.99
CA ILE A 104 7.89 12.29 6.90
C ILE A 104 9.32 12.64 7.35
N PRO A 105 9.58 13.75 8.06
CA PRO A 105 10.94 14.03 8.54
C PRO A 105 11.50 12.94 9.45
N LEU A 106 10.65 12.35 10.30
CA LEU A 106 11.04 11.27 11.20
C LEU A 106 11.38 10.00 10.41
N MET A 107 10.58 9.66 9.39
CA MET A 107 10.86 8.50 8.52
C MET A 107 12.19 8.69 7.78
N ASN A 108 12.43 9.88 7.26
CA ASN A 108 13.71 10.20 6.62
C ASN A 108 14.89 10.06 7.59
N GLN A 109 14.71 10.46 8.84
CA GLN A 109 15.73 10.36 9.88
C GLN A 109 16.06 8.90 10.19
N TYR A 110 15.05 8.04 10.32
CA TYR A 110 15.25 6.60 10.52
C TYR A 110 15.96 5.98 9.32
N ARG A 111 15.56 6.34 8.10
CA ARG A 111 16.20 5.86 6.87
C ARG A 111 17.70 6.21 6.88
N ASP A 112 18.03 7.45 7.18
CA ASP A 112 19.42 7.92 7.16
C ASP A 112 20.27 7.29 8.26
N ALA A 113 19.68 6.99 9.41
CA ALA A 113 20.35 6.27 10.49
C ALA A 113 20.61 4.80 10.12
N GLY A 114 19.74 4.19 9.34
CA GLY A 114 19.91 2.81 8.88
C GLY A 114 19.83 1.76 9.98
N PRO A 115 20.36 0.59 9.70
CA PRO A 115 21.04 0.17 8.47
C PRO A 115 20.03 -0.07 7.32
N ALA A 116 20.51 0.16 6.09
CA ALA A 116 19.72 -0.14 4.89
C ALA A 116 19.85 -1.62 4.51
N TYR A 117 21.03 -2.18 4.67
CA TYR A 117 21.35 -3.54 4.27
C TYR A 117 21.61 -4.46 5.45
N PRO A 118 21.41 -5.80 5.26
CA PRO A 118 20.87 -6.44 4.07
C PRO A 118 19.38 -6.15 3.90
N THR A 119 18.98 -5.84 2.67
CA THR A 119 17.58 -5.62 2.32
C THR A 119 16.79 -6.92 2.44
N GLU A 120 15.57 -6.83 3.00
CA GLU A 120 14.65 -7.95 3.02
C GLU A 120 13.65 -7.81 1.87
N VAL A 121 13.54 -8.84 1.03
CA VAL A 121 12.63 -8.83 -0.11
C VAL A 121 11.42 -9.71 0.22
N ILE A 122 10.24 -9.10 0.18
CA ILE A 122 8.97 -9.82 0.25
C ILE A 122 8.42 -9.87 -1.17
N ASP A 123 8.22 -11.07 -1.70
CA ASP A 123 7.79 -11.29 -3.07
C ASP A 123 6.66 -12.31 -3.05
N GLU A 124 5.42 -11.86 -3.23
CA GLU A 124 4.28 -12.73 -2.99
C GLU A 124 3.07 -12.37 -3.84
N PHE A 125 2.22 -13.37 -4.06
CA PHE A 125 0.91 -13.19 -4.65
C PHE A 125 -0.13 -12.84 -3.58
N ALA A 126 -1.16 -12.14 -4.02
CA ALA A 126 -2.36 -11.92 -3.23
C ALA A 126 -3.58 -11.99 -4.15
N THR A 127 -4.74 -12.15 -3.57
CA THR A 127 -6.01 -12.16 -4.29
C THR A 127 -6.72 -10.84 -4.08
N ILE A 128 -7.26 -10.27 -5.16
CA ILE A 128 -8.11 -9.08 -5.07
C ILE A 128 -9.48 -9.54 -4.60
N THR A 129 -9.84 -9.17 -3.38
CA THR A 129 -11.08 -9.62 -2.74
C THR A 129 -12.19 -8.58 -2.79
N PHE A 130 -11.86 -7.33 -3.11
CA PHE A 130 -12.83 -6.24 -3.16
C PHE A 130 -12.35 -5.16 -4.13
N VAL A 131 -13.27 -4.64 -4.94
CA VAL A 131 -13.00 -3.50 -5.85
C VAL A 131 -14.20 -2.57 -5.79
N ARG A 132 -13.95 -1.27 -5.67
CA ARG A 132 -15.00 -0.27 -5.71
C ARG A 132 -14.51 0.96 -6.46
N ASP A 133 -15.37 1.52 -7.31
CA ASP A 133 -15.10 2.78 -7.97
C ASP A 133 -15.51 3.93 -7.04
N CYS A 134 -14.54 4.69 -6.60
CA CYS A 134 -14.75 5.82 -5.68
C CYS A 134 -14.55 7.17 -6.35
N GLY A 135 -14.31 7.17 -7.67
CA GLY A 135 -13.95 8.38 -8.40
C GLY A 135 -12.51 8.82 -8.14
N ALA A 136 -11.97 9.57 -9.07
CA ALA A 136 -10.60 10.07 -8.95
C ALA A 136 -10.53 11.23 -7.94
N ASN A 137 -9.35 11.39 -7.35
CA ASN A 137 -9.03 12.52 -6.45
C ASN A 137 -10.00 12.67 -5.27
N ASN A 138 -10.42 11.55 -4.70
CA ASN A 138 -11.33 11.51 -3.56
C ASN A 138 -10.54 11.27 -2.27
N ASP A 139 -10.31 12.34 -1.50
CA ASP A 139 -9.52 12.27 -0.27
C ASP A 139 -10.21 11.56 0.89
N SER A 140 -11.49 11.22 0.73
CA SER A 140 -12.25 10.57 1.80
C SER A 140 -12.13 9.04 1.78
N VAL A 141 -11.54 8.45 0.74
CA VAL A 141 -11.47 6.99 0.61
C VAL A 141 -10.54 6.38 1.67
N ILE A 142 -9.31 6.88 1.75
CA ILE A 142 -8.37 6.50 2.81
C ILE A 142 -8.19 7.72 3.70
N ALA A 143 -8.76 7.68 4.90
CA ALA A 143 -8.81 8.86 5.77
C ALA A 143 -8.56 8.54 7.25
N CYS A 144 -8.23 7.29 7.58
CA CYS A 144 -7.99 6.88 8.96
C CYS A 144 -7.16 5.60 9.01
N ALA A 145 -6.69 5.25 10.21
CA ALA A 145 -6.01 3.98 10.44
C ALA A 145 -7.01 2.81 10.37
N ALA A 146 -6.52 1.62 10.12
CA ALA A 146 -7.35 0.42 10.03
C ALA A 146 -8.16 0.16 11.29
N SER A 147 -7.58 0.45 12.46
CA SER A 147 -8.26 0.24 13.73
C SER A 147 -9.51 1.12 13.93
N GLU A 148 -9.66 2.18 13.14
CA GLU A 148 -10.79 3.10 13.20
C GLU A 148 -11.89 2.73 12.20
N LEU A 149 -11.70 1.69 11.40
CA LEU A 149 -12.70 1.24 10.43
C LEU A 149 -13.74 0.34 11.09
N PRO A 150 -14.96 0.25 10.48
CA PRO A 150 -15.99 -0.69 10.96
C PRO A 150 -15.48 -2.13 10.93
N ALA A 151 -16.00 -2.95 11.86
CA ALA A 151 -15.60 -4.35 11.97
C ALA A 151 -15.98 -5.16 10.72
N ASP A 152 -16.99 -4.72 9.97
CA ASP A 152 -17.47 -5.38 8.74
C ASP A 152 -16.85 -4.80 7.46
N PHE A 153 -15.76 -4.04 7.59
CA PHE A 153 -15.00 -3.61 6.44
C PHE A 153 -14.53 -4.84 5.61
N PRO A 154 -14.57 -4.82 4.25
CA PRO A 154 -14.91 -3.68 3.39
C PRO A 154 -16.38 -3.55 3.00
N GLU A 155 -17.24 -4.45 3.41
CA GLU A 155 -18.64 -4.50 2.98
C GLU A 155 -19.40 -3.24 3.38
N ASN A 156 -19.13 -2.72 4.58
CA ASN A 156 -19.70 -1.46 5.06
C ASN A 156 -18.71 -0.33 4.88
N LEU A 157 -18.50 0.08 3.65
CA LEU A 157 -17.58 1.15 3.34
C LEU A 157 -18.16 2.52 3.64
N ARG A 158 -17.32 3.35 4.12
CA ARG A 158 -17.30 4.78 4.06
C ARG A 158 -17.75 5.37 2.71
#